data_98c55baeb1165f7fe6c7930a4cb6540b
#
_entry.id   98c55baeb1165f7fe6c7930a4cb6540b
#
_cell.length_a   1.000
_cell.length_b   1.000
_cell.length_c   1.000
_cell.angle_alpha   90.00
_cell.angle_beta   90.00
_cell.angle_gamma   90.00
#
_symmetry.space_group_name_H-M   'P 1'
#
loop_
_entity.id
_entity.type
_entity.pdbx_description
1 polymer ?
#
loop_
_entity_poly.entity_id
_entity_poly.type
_entity_poly.pdbx_seq_one_letter_code
_entity_poly.pdbx_strand_id
1 'polypeptide(L)'
;MNNNPHIALIGTAIADRSRSRMLCQLMNGRALTNKELAIVAGITPQTASVHLRHLQNCGLISTLKSGRCVYYKIANEMVAELLERVACLSPTDHVRRHTKLSKDICSARTCYNHIAGRLGVAIKERLVNMNVIQLFDDTAQVCGQGAMFLSDLGMHIGKGLRAKLCLDWTERKYHLSGPLATELLRHFMKQGWTQQCDHTRAIKLTNEGLLILECKFKISPQDIFEHSDAPEDTWTKST
;
A
#
# COMPACT_ATOMS: atom_id res chain seq x y z
N MET A 1 -5.54 -19.26 34.52
CA MET A 1 -5.97 -18.91 33.15
C MET A 1 -5.02 -17.85 32.64
N ASN A 2 -4.48 -18.02 31.43
CA ASN A 2 -3.57 -17.00 30.85
C ASN A 2 -4.42 -15.84 30.34
N ASN A 3 -4.31 -14.66 30.97
CA ASN A 3 -5.08 -13.46 30.60
C ASN A 3 -4.43 -12.64 29.46
N ASN A 4 -3.40 -13.19 28.83
CA ASN A 4 -2.70 -12.52 27.73
C ASN A 4 -3.45 -12.72 26.40
N PRO A 5 -3.39 -11.73 25.49
CA PRO A 5 -3.95 -11.86 24.13
C PRO A 5 -3.37 -13.08 23.40
N HIS A 6 -4.20 -13.80 22.65
CA HIS A 6 -3.78 -14.95 21.85
C HIS A 6 -3.03 -14.53 20.58
N ILE A 7 -1.86 -13.89 20.72
CA ILE A 7 -1.02 -13.41 19.60
C ILE A 7 -0.65 -14.55 18.65
N ALA A 8 -0.44 -15.77 19.19
CA ALA A 8 -0.13 -16.95 18.39
C ALA A 8 -1.20 -17.28 17.33
N LEU A 9 -2.48 -16.93 17.58
CA LEU A 9 -3.56 -17.15 16.63
C LEU A 9 -3.36 -16.31 15.35
N ILE A 10 -3.00 -15.05 15.51
CA ILE A 10 -2.66 -14.17 14.39
C ILE A 10 -1.33 -14.59 13.76
N GLY A 11 -0.31 -14.89 14.59
CA GLY A 11 0.99 -15.37 14.12
C GLY A 11 0.89 -16.59 13.22
N THR A 12 0.16 -17.63 13.66
CA THR A 12 -0.06 -18.85 12.85
C THR A 12 -0.85 -18.57 11.58
N ALA A 13 -1.82 -17.63 11.62
CA ALA A 13 -2.60 -17.26 10.45
C ALA A 13 -1.74 -16.63 9.34
N ILE A 14 -0.78 -15.77 9.68
CA ILE A 14 0.09 -15.10 8.72
C ILE A 14 1.35 -15.90 8.36
N ALA A 15 1.79 -16.87 9.16
CA ALA A 15 3.03 -17.62 8.94
C ALA A 15 2.98 -18.56 7.71
N ASP A 16 1.80 -18.99 7.29
CA ASP A 16 1.65 -19.85 6.12
C ASP A 16 1.87 -19.10 4.82
N ARG A 17 2.68 -19.65 3.92
CA ARG A 17 3.08 -19.01 2.66
C ARG A 17 1.89 -18.67 1.74
N SER A 18 0.90 -19.56 1.64
CA SER A 18 -0.27 -19.35 0.79
C SER A 18 -1.18 -18.26 1.38
N ARG A 19 -1.42 -18.29 2.70
CA ARG A 19 -2.20 -17.25 3.37
C ARG A 19 -1.52 -15.89 3.29
N SER A 20 -0.20 -15.82 3.50
CA SER A 20 0.56 -14.58 3.34
C SER A 20 0.41 -13.99 1.93
N ARG A 21 0.49 -14.82 0.88
CA ARG A 21 0.29 -14.38 -0.51
C ARG A 21 -1.12 -13.85 -0.74
N MET A 22 -2.14 -14.53 -0.21
CA MET A 22 -3.53 -14.07 -0.30
C MET A 22 -3.71 -12.71 0.39
N LEU A 23 -3.21 -12.56 1.63
CA LEU A 23 -3.26 -11.32 2.39
C LEU A 23 -2.53 -10.18 1.64
N CYS A 24 -1.30 -10.42 1.18
CA CYS A 24 -0.55 -9.45 0.39
C CYS A 24 -1.30 -9.01 -0.87
N GLN A 25 -2.01 -9.91 -1.54
CA GLN A 25 -2.81 -9.55 -2.70
C GLN A 25 -4.03 -8.70 -2.33
N LEU A 26 -4.72 -9.04 -1.23
CA LEU A 26 -5.86 -8.29 -0.74
C LEU A 26 -5.50 -6.87 -0.24
N MET A 27 -4.22 -6.63 0.05
CA MET A 27 -3.69 -5.29 0.36
C MET A 27 -3.70 -4.33 -0.85
N ASN A 28 -4.17 -4.77 -2.03
CA ASN A 28 -4.47 -3.89 -3.16
C ASN A 28 -5.79 -3.10 -2.99
N GLY A 29 -6.51 -3.31 -1.87
CA GLY A 29 -7.78 -2.67 -1.58
C GLY A 29 -8.99 -3.26 -2.32
N ARG A 30 -8.79 -4.30 -3.18
CA ARG A 30 -9.88 -4.96 -3.92
C ARG A 30 -10.43 -6.16 -3.17
N ALA A 31 -11.72 -6.44 -3.41
CA ALA A 31 -12.31 -7.70 -3.02
C ALA A 31 -12.12 -8.74 -4.14
N LEU A 32 -11.61 -9.92 -3.80
CA LEU A 32 -11.25 -10.98 -4.74
C LEU A 32 -12.02 -12.27 -4.42
N THR A 33 -12.29 -13.05 -5.45
CA THR A 33 -12.94 -14.35 -5.32
C THR A 33 -11.96 -15.42 -4.82
N ASN A 34 -12.50 -16.55 -4.33
CA ASN A 34 -11.68 -17.72 -3.99
C ASN A 34 -10.78 -18.18 -5.16
N LYS A 35 -11.32 -18.20 -6.40
CA LYS A 35 -10.53 -18.64 -7.57
C LYS A 35 -9.34 -17.73 -7.84
N GLU A 36 -9.53 -16.41 -7.80
CA GLU A 36 -8.45 -15.44 -7.98
C GLU A 36 -7.38 -15.58 -6.90
N LEU A 37 -7.79 -15.73 -5.63
CA LEU A 37 -6.87 -15.93 -4.51
C LEU A 37 -6.14 -17.28 -4.56
N ALA A 38 -6.79 -18.32 -5.06
CA ALA A 38 -6.16 -19.63 -5.31
C ALA A 38 -5.03 -19.52 -6.34
N ILE A 39 -5.28 -18.80 -7.45
CA ILE A 39 -4.27 -18.54 -8.49
C ILE A 39 -3.07 -17.80 -7.90
N VAL A 40 -3.31 -16.71 -7.18
CA VAL A 40 -2.25 -15.92 -6.53
C VAL A 40 -1.41 -16.75 -5.56
N ALA A 41 -2.07 -17.61 -4.78
CA ALA A 41 -1.38 -18.46 -3.82
C ALA A 41 -0.68 -19.68 -4.47
N GLY A 42 -1.03 -20.03 -5.72
CA GLY A 42 -0.50 -21.20 -6.43
C GLY A 42 -1.03 -22.52 -5.86
N ILE A 43 -2.31 -22.55 -5.48
CA ILE A 43 -2.99 -23.70 -4.86
C ILE A 43 -4.36 -23.94 -5.50
N THR A 44 -4.99 -25.08 -5.18
CA THR A 44 -6.34 -25.39 -5.66
C THR A 44 -7.39 -24.51 -4.98
N PRO A 45 -8.56 -24.24 -5.63
CA PRO A 45 -9.66 -23.52 -4.99
C PRO A 45 -10.20 -24.18 -3.73
N GLN A 46 -10.13 -25.51 -3.62
CA GLN A 46 -10.52 -26.27 -2.43
C GLN A 46 -9.61 -25.96 -1.26
N THR A 47 -8.27 -26.01 -1.48
CA THR A 47 -7.28 -25.63 -0.48
C THR A 47 -7.40 -24.16 -0.08
N ALA A 48 -7.63 -23.28 -1.07
CA ALA A 48 -7.86 -21.85 -0.83
C ALA A 48 -9.07 -21.61 0.09
N SER A 49 -10.18 -22.37 -0.09
CA SER A 49 -11.35 -22.26 0.77
C SER A 49 -11.04 -22.55 2.24
N VAL A 50 -10.16 -23.53 2.51
CA VAL A 50 -9.73 -23.86 3.89
C VAL A 50 -8.91 -22.70 4.48
N HIS A 51 -7.94 -22.18 3.71
CA HIS A 51 -7.12 -21.05 4.13
C HIS A 51 -7.94 -19.77 4.37
N LEU A 52 -8.88 -19.47 3.47
CA LEU A 52 -9.76 -18.30 3.59
C LEU A 52 -10.68 -18.39 4.82
N ARG A 53 -11.22 -19.58 5.11
CA ARG A 53 -11.99 -19.80 6.34
C ARG A 53 -11.13 -19.57 7.58
N HIS A 54 -9.89 -20.04 7.58
CA HIS A 54 -8.97 -19.82 8.70
C HIS A 54 -8.67 -18.31 8.89
N LEU A 55 -8.35 -17.60 7.81
CA LEU A 55 -8.12 -16.15 7.86
C LEU A 55 -9.36 -15.39 8.34
N GLN A 56 -10.55 -15.82 7.93
CA GLN A 56 -11.82 -15.21 8.35
C GLN A 56 -12.10 -15.46 9.83
N ASN A 57 -11.85 -16.68 10.33
CA ASN A 57 -12.02 -17.03 11.75
C ASN A 57 -11.04 -16.25 12.65
N CYS A 58 -9.88 -15.87 12.12
CA CYS A 58 -8.91 -15.00 12.81
C CYS A 58 -9.24 -13.51 12.67
N GLY A 59 -10.31 -13.13 11.98
CA GLY A 59 -10.70 -11.73 11.79
C GLY A 59 -9.80 -10.93 10.84
N LEU A 60 -8.92 -11.58 10.07
CA LEU A 60 -8.00 -10.91 9.15
C LEU A 60 -8.65 -10.53 7.82
N ILE A 61 -9.68 -11.26 7.40
CA ILE A 61 -10.46 -10.98 6.20
C ILE A 61 -11.95 -10.99 6.50
N SER A 62 -12.71 -10.28 5.68
CA SER A 62 -14.17 -10.29 5.66
C SER A 62 -14.68 -10.69 4.28
N THR A 63 -15.97 -11.07 4.21
CA THR A 63 -16.62 -11.45 2.96
C THR A 63 -17.64 -10.41 2.52
N LEU A 64 -17.77 -10.27 1.21
CA LEU A 64 -18.82 -9.51 0.54
C LEU A 64 -19.52 -10.43 -0.43
N LYS A 65 -20.86 -10.52 -0.37
CA LYS A 65 -21.66 -11.26 -1.35
C LYS A 65 -22.18 -10.30 -2.42
N SER A 66 -22.01 -10.69 -3.67
CA SER A 66 -22.60 -9.99 -4.83
C SER A 66 -23.15 -11.03 -5.80
N GLY A 67 -24.47 -11.10 -5.88
CA GLY A 67 -25.15 -12.17 -6.61
C GLY A 67 -24.76 -13.55 -6.06
N ARG A 68 -24.29 -14.43 -6.95
CA ARG A 68 -23.83 -15.79 -6.60
C ARG A 68 -22.36 -15.85 -6.14
N CYS A 69 -21.64 -14.73 -6.22
CA CYS A 69 -20.23 -14.69 -5.95
C CYS A 69 -19.96 -14.22 -4.50
N VAL A 70 -18.98 -14.87 -3.87
CA VAL A 70 -18.41 -14.45 -2.59
C VAL A 70 -17.04 -13.87 -2.86
N TYR A 71 -16.83 -12.64 -2.41
CA TYR A 71 -15.57 -11.91 -2.50
C TYR A 71 -14.98 -11.78 -1.10
N TYR A 72 -13.67 -11.84 -1.02
CA TYR A 72 -12.88 -11.69 0.20
C TYR A 72 -12.11 -10.39 0.13
N LYS A 73 -12.03 -9.68 1.24
CA LYS A 73 -11.24 -8.44 1.38
C LYS A 73 -10.59 -8.40 2.76
N ILE A 74 -9.59 -7.55 2.95
CA ILE A 74 -9.04 -7.23 4.27
C ILE A 74 -10.18 -6.77 5.17
N ALA A 75 -10.21 -7.23 6.41
CA ALA A 75 -11.34 -7.01 7.31
C ALA A 75 -11.57 -5.52 7.59
N ASN A 76 -10.49 -4.79 7.88
CA ASN A 76 -10.52 -3.35 8.19
C ASN A 76 -9.14 -2.72 8.08
N GLU A 77 -9.06 -1.40 8.29
CA GLU A 77 -7.81 -0.62 8.22
C GLU A 77 -6.77 -1.08 9.25
N MET A 78 -7.19 -1.45 10.46
CA MET A 78 -6.28 -1.92 11.52
C MET A 78 -5.53 -3.19 11.10
N VAL A 79 -6.19 -4.12 10.43
CA VAL A 79 -5.55 -5.32 9.88
C VAL A 79 -4.58 -4.95 8.76
N ALA A 80 -4.94 -4.01 7.90
CA ALA A 80 -4.05 -3.52 6.86
C ALA A 80 -2.79 -2.87 7.45
N GLU A 81 -2.94 -2.00 8.45
CA GLU A 81 -1.81 -1.39 9.18
C GLU A 81 -0.91 -2.46 9.83
N LEU A 82 -1.50 -3.48 10.47
CA LEU A 82 -0.74 -4.62 11.04
C LEU A 82 0.12 -5.32 9.98
N LEU A 83 -0.47 -5.65 8.83
CA LEU A 83 0.24 -6.35 7.75
C LEU A 83 1.38 -5.53 7.16
N GLU A 84 1.21 -4.22 7.00
CA GLU A 84 2.28 -3.33 6.54
C GLU A 84 3.41 -3.21 7.58
N ARG A 85 3.08 -3.12 8.87
CA ARG A 85 4.09 -3.11 9.96
C ARG A 85 4.88 -4.42 10.00
N VAL A 86 4.22 -5.57 9.83
CA VAL A 86 4.89 -6.87 9.72
C VAL A 86 5.80 -6.92 8.48
N ALA A 87 5.34 -6.36 7.34
CA ALA A 87 6.17 -6.27 6.14
C ALA A 87 7.43 -5.40 6.37
N CYS A 88 7.33 -4.33 7.16
CA CYS A 88 8.49 -3.50 7.53
C CYS A 88 9.53 -4.25 8.36
N LEU A 89 9.13 -5.26 9.13
CA LEU A 89 10.06 -6.10 9.90
C LEU A 89 10.67 -7.23 9.07
N SER A 90 10.10 -7.53 7.90
CA SER A 90 10.53 -8.64 7.06
C SER A 90 11.81 -8.29 6.30
N PRO A 91 12.71 -9.26 6.05
CA PRO A 91 13.86 -9.07 5.17
C PRO A 91 13.40 -8.70 3.75
N THR A 92 14.02 -7.68 3.17
CA THR A 92 13.66 -7.17 1.84
C THR A 92 14.56 -7.69 0.71
N ASP A 93 15.57 -8.48 1.01
CA ASP A 93 16.57 -8.95 0.05
C ASP A 93 15.98 -9.70 -1.14
N HIS A 94 14.87 -10.42 -0.92
CA HIS A 94 14.14 -11.10 -1.99
C HIS A 94 13.36 -10.14 -2.92
N VAL A 95 13.05 -8.93 -2.46
CA VAL A 95 12.34 -7.90 -3.25
C VAL A 95 13.32 -7.11 -4.11
N ARG A 96 14.55 -6.93 -3.62
CA ARG A 96 15.64 -6.29 -4.37
C ARG A 96 16.15 -7.14 -5.53
N ARG A 97 15.75 -8.43 -5.62
CA ARG A 97 16.07 -9.28 -6.78
C ARG A 97 15.29 -8.78 -7.99
N HIS A 98 15.93 -8.02 -8.77
CA HIS A 98 15.84 -7.47 -10.14
C HIS A 98 14.70 -7.95 -11.09
N THR A 99 13.56 -8.42 -10.62
CA THR A 99 12.42 -8.70 -11.49
C THR A 99 11.67 -7.41 -11.81
N LYS A 100 11.12 -7.30 -13.02
CA LYS A 100 10.28 -6.17 -13.43
C LYS A 100 9.16 -5.90 -12.42
N LEU A 101 8.51 -6.95 -11.92
CA LEU A 101 7.43 -6.85 -10.93
C LEU A 101 7.91 -6.25 -9.61
N SER A 102 9.13 -6.57 -9.14
CA SER A 102 9.67 -5.97 -7.92
C SER A 102 9.97 -4.49 -8.10
N LYS A 103 10.47 -4.08 -9.27
CA LYS A 103 10.70 -2.66 -9.59
C LYS A 103 9.39 -1.87 -9.62
N ASP A 104 8.35 -2.42 -10.26
CA ASP A 104 7.03 -1.78 -10.35
C ASP A 104 6.42 -1.57 -8.95
N ILE A 105 6.49 -2.59 -8.08
CA ILE A 105 5.99 -2.50 -6.69
C ILE A 105 6.78 -1.48 -5.86
N CYS A 106 8.09 -1.39 -6.03
CA CYS A 106 8.91 -0.39 -5.34
C CYS A 106 8.64 1.01 -5.87
N SER A 107 8.38 1.17 -7.17
CA SER A 107 8.11 2.47 -7.78
C SER A 107 6.78 3.04 -7.33
N ALA A 108 5.69 2.31 -7.54
CA ALA A 108 4.36 2.74 -7.16
C ALA A 108 3.44 1.55 -6.90
N ARG A 109 2.80 1.52 -5.75
CA ARG A 109 1.83 0.49 -5.39
C ARG A 109 0.72 1.04 -4.52
N THR A 110 -0.31 0.25 -4.33
CA THR A 110 -1.29 0.47 -3.27
C THR A 110 -0.79 -0.16 -1.96
N CYS A 111 -0.94 0.57 -0.88
CA CYS A 111 -0.89 0.07 0.48
C CYS A 111 -2.32 0.17 1.02
N TYR A 112 -3.13 -0.87 0.79
CA TYR A 112 -4.56 -0.90 1.05
C TYR A 112 -5.31 0.22 0.29
N ASN A 113 -5.58 1.37 0.94
CA ASN A 113 -6.37 2.48 0.38
C ASN A 113 -5.53 3.72 0.03
N HIS A 114 -4.22 3.64 0.02
CA HIS A 114 -3.35 4.80 -0.24
C HIS A 114 -2.16 4.43 -1.14
N ILE A 115 -1.55 5.47 -1.71
CA ILE A 115 -0.40 5.33 -2.60
C ILE A 115 0.86 5.13 -1.77
N ALA A 116 1.67 4.14 -2.12
CA ALA A 116 2.91 3.74 -1.47
C ALA A 116 4.04 3.49 -2.49
N GLY A 117 5.20 3.07 -2.01
CA GLY A 117 6.43 3.00 -2.78
C GLY A 117 7.04 4.39 -2.95
N ARG A 118 8.03 4.51 -3.84
CA ARG A 118 8.69 5.79 -4.11
C ARG A 118 7.70 6.91 -4.42
N LEU A 119 6.68 6.62 -5.23
CA LEU A 119 5.63 7.60 -5.54
C LEU A 119 4.92 8.11 -4.28
N GLY A 120 4.50 7.21 -3.39
CA GLY A 120 3.80 7.59 -2.16
C GLY A 120 4.66 8.43 -1.22
N VAL A 121 5.94 8.07 -1.09
CA VAL A 121 6.92 8.83 -0.31
C VAL A 121 7.16 10.20 -0.95
N ALA A 122 7.40 10.26 -2.27
CA ALA A 122 7.62 11.51 -2.99
C ALA A 122 6.42 12.46 -2.87
N ILE A 123 5.19 11.97 -3.06
CA ILE A 123 3.97 12.78 -2.88
C ILE A 123 3.94 13.39 -1.47
N LYS A 124 4.16 12.60 -0.42
CA LYS A 124 4.18 13.11 0.97
C LYS A 124 5.25 14.19 1.14
N GLU A 125 6.47 13.94 0.69
CA GLU A 125 7.58 14.89 0.83
C GLU A 125 7.28 16.20 0.09
N ARG A 126 6.73 16.14 -1.11
CA ARG A 126 6.37 17.35 -1.87
C ARG A 126 5.22 18.13 -1.26
N LEU A 127 4.17 17.45 -0.76
CA LEU A 127 3.07 18.12 -0.09
C LEU A 127 3.52 18.85 1.18
N VAL A 128 4.49 18.29 1.92
CA VAL A 128 5.13 18.97 3.06
C VAL A 128 5.96 20.17 2.58
N ASN A 129 6.86 20.00 1.62
CA ASN A 129 7.73 21.04 1.11
C ASN A 129 6.97 22.23 0.48
N MET A 130 5.81 21.96 -0.09
CA MET A 130 4.91 22.96 -0.65
C MET A 130 3.97 23.59 0.38
N ASN A 131 4.10 23.25 1.67
CA ASN A 131 3.21 23.69 2.74
C ASN A 131 1.71 23.37 2.46
N VAL A 132 1.43 22.30 1.71
CA VAL A 132 0.07 21.78 1.50
C VAL A 132 -0.41 21.05 2.75
N ILE A 133 0.49 20.29 3.38
CA ILE A 133 0.27 19.61 4.65
C ILE A 133 1.36 19.96 5.66
N GLN A 134 0.98 19.94 6.92
CA GLN A 134 1.90 20.05 8.06
C GLN A 134 1.87 18.75 8.86
N LEU A 135 3.05 18.29 9.28
CA LEU A 135 3.22 17.07 10.08
C LEU A 135 3.11 17.39 11.58
N PHE A 136 2.46 16.49 12.33
CA PHE A 136 2.33 16.50 13.79
C PHE A 136 2.52 15.06 14.26
N ASP A 137 3.69 14.74 14.81
CA ASP A 137 4.07 13.39 15.22
C ASP A 137 3.79 12.33 14.14
N ASP A 138 2.76 11.52 14.33
CA ASP A 138 2.33 10.44 13.42
C ASP A 138 1.17 10.83 12.48
N THR A 139 0.77 12.11 12.48
CA THR A 139 -0.34 12.63 11.68
C THR A 139 0.08 13.78 10.78
N ALA A 140 -0.75 14.08 9.79
CA ALA A 140 -0.61 15.25 8.95
C ALA A 140 -1.97 15.96 8.78
N GLN A 141 -1.93 17.29 8.71
CA GLN A 141 -3.12 18.11 8.49
C GLN A 141 -2.93 18.99 7.28
N VAL A 142 -4.01 19.23 6.54
CA VAL A 142 -4.01 20.15 5.40
C VAL A 142 -3.92 21.59 5.94
N CYS A 143 -2.94 22.35 5.46
CA CYS A 143 -2.77 23.77 5.76
C CYS A 143 -3.78 24.62 4.99
N GLY A 144 -3.94 25.91 5.36
CA GLY A 144 -4.85 26.81 4.68
C GLY A 144 -4.63 26.92 3.16
N GLN A 145 -3.37 27.05 2.72
CA GLN A 145 -2.99 27.04 1.30
C GLN A 145 -3.16 25.66 0.65
N GLY A 146 -3.03 24.59 1.43
CA GLY A 146 -3.19 23.23 0.95
C GLY A 146 -4.62 22.92 0.49
N ALA A 147 -5.62 23.51 1.12
CA ALA A 147 -7.02 23.37 0.69
C ALA A 147 -7.23 23.93 -0.72
N MET A 148 -6.59 25.06 -1.05
CA MET A 148 -6.62 25.65 -2.40
C MET A 148 -5.92 24.74 -3.41
N PHE A 149 -4.72 24.28 -3.10
CA PHE A 149 -3.97 23.36 -3.96
C PHE A 149 -4.77 22.09 -4.29
N LEU A 150 -5.38 21.47 -3.29
CA LEU A 150 -6.17 20.26 -3.48
C LEU A 150 -7.49 20.55 -4.24
N SER A 151 -8.08 21.73 -4.05
CA SER A 151 -9.22 22.19 -4.84
C SER A 151 -8.85 22.41 -6.31
N ASP A 152 -7.68 23.00 -6.59
CA ASP A 152 -7.16 23.22 -7.96
C ASP A 152 -6.83 21.89 -8.68
N LEU A 153 -6.60 20.81 -7.93
CA LEU A 153 -6.53 19.45 -8.46
C LEU A 153 -7.91 18.86 -8.75
N GLY A 154 -9.00 19.54 -8.39
CA GLY A 154 -10.38 19.04 -8.52
C GLY A 154 -10.80 18.12 -7.36
N MET A 155 -10.11 18.18 -6.23
CA MET A 155 -10.45 17.42 -5.02
C MET A 155 -11.36 18.24 -4.10
N HIS A 156 -12.55 17.72 -3.81
CA HIS A 156 -13.43 18.33 -2.82
C HIS A 156 -13.06 17.81 -1.42
N ILE A 157 -12.41 18.67 -0.64
CA ILE A 157 -11.92 18.32 0.68
C ILE A 157 -12.83 18.91 1.75
N GLY A 158 -13.41 18.04 2.58
CA GLY A 158 -14.12 18.45 3.78
C GLY A 158 -13.19 19.14 4.79
N LYS A 159 -13.73 20.06 5.59
CA LYS A 159 -12.98 20.73 6.66
C LYS A 159 -12.35 19.69 7.59
N GLY A 160 -11.04 19.82 7.85
CA GLY A 160 -10.31 18.98 8.82
C GLY A 160 -9.91 17.60 8.30
N LEU A 161 -9.83 17.39 6.98
CA LEU A 161 -9.32 16.14 6.43
C LEU A 161 -7.85 15.92 6.88
N ARG A 162 -7.63 14.81 7.57
CA ARG A 162 -6.34 14.44 8.14
C ARG A 162 -5.76 13.24 7.42
N ALA A 163 -4.45 13.14 7.49
CA ALA A 163 -3.72 11.93 7.14
C ALA A 163 -2.99 11.39 8.38
N LYS A 164 -2.63 10.13 8.32
CA LYS A 164 -1.68 9.47 9.20
C LYS A 164 -0.41 9.19 8.42
N LEU A 165 0.66 8.82 9.10
CA LEU A 165 1.90 8.38 8.51
C LEU A 165 1.98 6.85 8.57
N CYS A 166 2.26 6.23 7.42
CA CYS A 166 2.49 4.80 7.28
C CYS A 166 3.91 4.57 6.80
N LEU A 167 4.68 3.74 7.53
CA LEU A 167 6.05 3.43 7.16
C LEU A 167 6.06 2.53 5.92
N ASP A 168 6.74 2.97 4.87
CA ASP A 168 6.91 2.20 3.64
C ASP A 168 7.97 1.11 3.84
N TRP A 169 7.63 -0.15 3.56
CA TRP A 169 8.56 -1.27 3.78
C TRP A 169 9.65 -1.37 2.71
N THR A 170 9.47 -0.75 1.52
CA THR A 170 10.53 -0.70 0.50
C THR A 170 11.47 0.48 0.68
N GLU A 171 10.90 1.65 0.97
CA GLU A 171 11.66 2.91 1.02
C GLU A 171 12.20 3.22 2.42
N ARG A 172 11.66 2.57 3.47
CA ARG A 172 11.97 2.85 4.89
C ARG A 172 11.72 4.32 5.27
N LYS A 173 10.82 4.98 4.55
CA LYS A 173 10.35 6.34 4.76
C LYS A 173 8.82 6.32 4.89
N TYR A 174 8.26 7.39 5.44
CA TYR A 174 6.80 7.48 5.58
C TYR A 174 6.13 7.96 4.30
N HIS A 175 5.01 7.36 3.95
CA HIS A 175 4.01 7.85 3.02
C HIS A 175 2.71 8.18 3.77
N LEU A 176 1.75 8.82 3.10
CA LEU A 176 0.46 9.18 3.70
C LEU A 176 -0.50 7.99 3.73
N SER A 177 -1.27 7.88 4.82
CA SER A 177 -2.38 6.97 5.01
C SER A 177 -3.61 7.70 5.57
N GLY A 178 -4.71 6.98 5.81
CA GLY A 178 -5.93 7.56 6.34
C GLY A 178 -6.74 8.37 5.32
N PRO A 179 -7.72 9.18 5.77
CA PRO A 179 -8.74 9.76 4.89
C PRO A 179 -8.20 10.61 3.73
N LEU A 180 -7.22 11.49 3.97
CA LEU A 180 -6.63 12.30 2.91
C LEU A 180 -5.94 11.43 1.84
N ALA A 181 -5.18 10.43 2.26
CA ALA A 181 -4.47 9.55 1.36
C ALA A 181 -5.42 8.65 0.54
N THR A 182 -6.51 8.20 1.15
CA THR A 182 -7.59 7.47 0.47
C THR A 182 -8.23 8.32 -0.62
N GLU A 183 -8.52 9.59 -0.32
CA GLU A 183 -9.08 10.52 -1.30
C GLU A 183 -8.09 10.84 -2.43
N LEU A 184 -6.79 10.99 -2.12
CA LEU A 184 -5.75 11.14 -3.14
C LEU A 184 -5.71 9.94 -4.09
N LEU A 185 -5.62 8.72 -3.57
CA LEU A 185 -5.63 7.51 -4.42
C LEU A 185 -6.88 7.44 -5.28
N ARG A 186 -8.07 7.65 -4.67
CA ARG A 186 -9.35 7.63 -5.38
C ARG A 186 -9.38 8.68 -6.49
N HIS A 187 -8.88 9.88 -6.21
CA HIS A 187 -8.83 10.97 -7.19
C HIS A 187 -7.89 10.63 -8.35
N PHE A 188 -6.68 10.16 -8.06
CA PHE A 188 -5.71 9.73 -9.08
C PHE A 188 -6.28 8.66 -10.01
N MET A 189 -6.99 7.68 -9.45
CA MET A 189 -7.65 6.64 -10.25
C MET A 189 -8.83 7.18 -11.06
N LYS A 190 -9.66 8.05 -10.48
CA LYS A 190 -10.82 8.65 -11.14
C LYS A 190 -10.41 9.53 -12.33
N GLN A 191 -9.32 10.27 -12.20
CA GLN A 191 -8.78 11.11 -13.27
C GLN A 191 -7.99 10.31 -14.33
N GLY A 192 -7.78 9.00 -14.10
CA GLY A 192 -6.99 8.17 -15.01
C GLY A 192 -5.48 8.46 -14.95
N TRP A 193 -4.98 9.15 -13.91
CA TRP A 193 -3.55 9.41 -13.72
C TRP A 193 -2.78 8.18 -13.28
N THR A 194 -3.49 7.24 -12.65
CA THR A 194 -2.96 5.92 -12.28
C THR A 194 -3.92 4.82 -12.68
N GLN A 195 -3.35 3.66 -13.01
CA GLN A 195 -4.09 2.44 -13.32
C GLN A 195 -3.59 1.29 -12.47
N GLN A 196 -4.50 0.51 -11.93
CA GLN A 196 -4.18 -0.67 -11.15
C GLN A 196 -3.73 -1.81 -12.07
N CYS A 197 -2.65 -2.49 -11.71
CA CYS A 197 -2.19 -3.68 -12.43
C CYS A 197 -2.96 -4.91 -11.95
N ASP A 198 -3.25 -5.83 -12.90
CA ASP A 198 -3.89 -7.09 -12.55
C ASP A 198 -2.96 -8.01 -11.75
N HIS A 199 -3.54 -8.74 -10.81
CA HIS A 199 -2.87 -9.72 -9.95
C HIS A 199 -1.68 -9.21 -9.14
N THR A 200 -1.54 -7.89 -8.97
CA THR A 200 -0.48 -7.26 -8.16
C THR A 200 -1.00 -6.00 -7.46
N ARG A 201 -0.23 -5.52 -6.48
CA ARG A 201 -0.47 -4.21 -5.84
C ARG A 201 0.17 -3.04 -6.59
N ALA A 202 0.95 -3.31 -7.64
CA ALA A 202 1.56 -2.25 -8.42
C ALA A 202 0.49 -1.39 -9.10
N ILE A 203 0.75 -0.09 -9.17
CA ILE A 203 -0.02 0.87 -9.96
C ILE A 203 0.88 1.48 -11.02
N LYS A 204 0.34 1.64 -12.22
CA LYS A 204 1.02 2.31 -13.34
C LYS A 204 0.61 3.76 -13.40
N LEU A 205 1.57 4.63 -13.63
CA LEU A 205 1.33 6.01 -14.00
C LEU A 205 1.04 6.10 -15.50
N THR A 206 0.01 6.86 -15.86
CA THR A 206 -0.24 7.24 -17.25
C THR A 206 0.64 8.42 -17.65
N ASN A 207 0.74 8.72 -18.95
CA ASN A 207 1.45 9.91 -19.42
C ASN A 207 0.85 11.19 -18.81
N GLU A 208 -0.49 11.27 -18.70
CA GLU A 208 -1.16 12.37 -18.04
C GLU A 208 -0.82 12.44 -16.54
N GLY A 209 -0.79 11.30 -15.86
CA GLY A 209 -0.37 11.21 -14.47
C GLY A 209 1.06 11.71 -14.25
N LEU A 210 1.99 11.36 -15.14
CA LEU A 210 3.37 11.87 -15.09
C LEU A 210 3.43 13.38 -15.27
N LEU A 211 2.69 13.93 -16.23
CA LEU A 211 2.60 15.39 -16.45
C LEU A 211 2.04 16.12 -15.23
N ILE A 212 0.99 15.61 -14.61
CA ILE A 212 0.40 16.21 -13.40
C ILE A 212 1.38 16.15 -12.22
N LEU A 213 2.08 15.02 -12.04
CA LEU A 213 3.08 14.89 -10.99
C LEU A 213 4.21 15.91 -11.17
N GLU A 214 4.70 16.09 -12.39
CA GLU A 214 5.75 17.05 -12.68
C GLU A 214 5.26 18.50 -12.54
N CYS A 215 4.12 18.84 -13.14
CA CYS A 215 3.60 20.22 -13.15
C CYS A 215 3.10 20.66 -11.77
N LYS A 216 2.31 19.81 -11.08
CA LYS A 216 1.63 20.18 -9.83
C LYS A 216 2.41 19.79 -8.59
N PHE A 217 3.01 18.61 -8.56
CA PHE A 217 3.72 18.10 -7.38
C PHE A 217 5.24 18.32 -7.44
N LYS A 218 5.78 18.72 -8.61
CA LYS A 218 7.24 18.85 -8.83
C LYS A 218 7.96 17.52 -8.62
N ILE A 219 7.32 16.42 -9.00
CA ILE A 219 7.86 15.06 -8.95
C ILE A 219 8.21 14.66 -10.37
N SER A 220 9.49 14.42 -10.64
CA SER A 220 9.97 13.96 -11.94
C SER A 220 9.84 12.43 -12.08
N PRO A 221 9.84 11.88 -13.31
CA PRO A 221 9.91 10.44 -13.51
C PRO A 221 11.11 9.78 -12.81
N GLN A 222 12.25 10.48 -12.72
CA GLN A 222 13.45 10.01 -12.04
C GLN A 222 13.22 9.79 -10.53
N ASP A 223 12.44 10.65 -9.88
CA ASP A 223 12.08 10.51 -8.46
C ASP A 223 11.33 9.19 -8.18
N ILE A 224 10.73 8.58 -9.21
CA ILE A 224 9.89 7.39 -9.09
C ILE A 224 10.56 6.13 -9.62
N PHE A 225 11.24 6.21 -10.78
CA PHE A 225 11.68 5.04 -11.53
C PHE A 225 13.18 4.77 -11.46
N GLU A 226 14.01 5.76 -11.17
CA GLU A 226 15.44 5.55 -11.00
C GLU A 226 15.78 5.03 -9.61
N HIS A 227 16.61 4.00 -9.56
CA HIS A 227 17.31 3.65 -8.34
C HIS A 227 18.38 4.74 -8.11
N SER A 228 18.24 5.50 -7.03
CA SER A 228 19.46 6.03 -6.42
C SER A 228 20.22 4.80 -5.93
N ASP A 229 21.34 4.49 -6.59
CA ASP A 229 22.30 3.51 -6.11
C ASP A 229 22.67 3.92 -4.69
N ALA A 230 22.13 3.20 -3.70
CA ALA A 230 22.60 3.32 -2.35
C ALA A 230 24.10 2.95 -2.40
N PRO A 231 24.99 3.69 -1.69
CA PRO A 231 26.39 3.37 -1.69
C PRO A 231 26.55 1.90 -1.37
N GLU A 232 27.34 1.20 -2.21
CA GLU A 232 27.76 -0.18 -1.95
C GLU A 232 28.30 -0.23 -0.53
N ASP A 233 27.64 -1.00 0.34
CA ASP A 233 28.18 -1.36 1.64
C ASP A 233 29.47 -2.13 1.39
N THR A 234 30.58 -1.42 1.40
CA THR A 234 31.93 -1.99 1.46
C THR A 234 32.13 -2.59 2.85
N TRP A 235 31.47 -3.70 3.11
CA TRP A 235 31.88 -4.63 4.13
C TRP A 235 32.96 -5.53 3.55
N THR A 236 34.16 -4.98 3.43
CA THR A 236 35.38 -5.77 3.25
C THR A 236 35.47 -6.77 4.40
N LYS A 237 35.39 -8.03 4.03
CA LYS A 237 35.86 -9.13 4.85
C LYS A 237 37.32 -8.81 5.24
N SER A 238 37.52 -8.47 6.51
CA SER A 238 38.86 -8.57 7.11
C SER A 238 38.97 -9.94 7.72
N THR A 239 39.94 -10.68 7.20
CA THR A 239 40.54 -11.93 7.61
C THR A 239 40.42 -12.28 9.09
#